data_66cd40bf58fc3212d9f96c6e20a8a94d
#
_entry.id   66cd40bf58fc3212d9f96c6e20a8a94d
#
_cell.length_a   1.000
_cell.length_b   1.000
_cell.length_c   1.000
_cell.angle_alpha   90.00
_cell.angle_beta   90.00
_cell.angle_gamma   90.00
#
_symmetry.space_group_name_H-M   'P 1'
#
loop_
_entity.id
_entity.type
_entity.pdbx_description
1 polymer ?
#
loop_
_entity_poly.entity_id
_entity_poly.type
_entity_poly.pdbx_seq_one_letter_code
_entity_poly.pdbx_strand_id
1 'polypeptide(L)'
;AAVKGAQVQFLVLNMGEYFPIAKAETDEKGTVSLVTGLGSVRVLAFLPGMEGFAQADLDTRAQDEISLTLTGEAVEAEDWRAVDVIAPVDTPVNPDMPTPEQKAEGTRRLNEANKIRKEKKENWVNPELTAFLAGGDEKELRQAIVDVLSEKDHTDCVCRVLEEHLEYGKIYAKEYRDLVWDVNGTACGEKNCKTEKSVAYTGVSGAENGYNLYINYVLNPRVEDELLRPYRKGILSFFTEEQKAAFRTNPAEIWNYIQVHITAYPDNERETVMETPYECLVSGIGTERSKKVLFVAIARTLGIPARLNPDNKVMEYWVKDQFVSVLKQQEGGAVLTLKKEADAVWNYYQNWTMGRL
;
A
#
# COMPACT_ATOMS: atom_id res chain seq x y z
N ALA A 1 -14.65 34.41 18.83
CA ALA A 1 -14.24 33.88 20.16
C ALA A 1 -13.21 32.80 19.94
N ALA A 2 -12.31 32.61 20.91
CA ALA A 2 -11.36 31.49 20.88
C ALA A 2 -12.10 30.16 20.93
N VAL A 3 -11.70 29.19 20.13
CA VAL A 3 -12.30 27.85 20.06
C VAL A 3 -11.29 26.84 20.59
N LYS A 4 -11.60 26.25 21.74
CA LYS A 4 -10.82 25.13 22.31
C LYS A 4 -11.24 23.81 21.67
N GLY A 5 -10.30 22.89 21.47
CA GLY A 5 -10.58 21.54 20.98
C GLY A 5 -10.86 21.47 19.48
N ALA A 6 -10.61 22.52 18.72
CA ALA A 6 -10.65 22.44 17.27
C ALA A 6 -9.48 21.61 16.77
N GLN A 7 -9.77 20.67 15.89
CA GLN A 7 -8.75 19.85 15.23
C GLN A 7 -8.10 20.69 14.13
N VAL A 8 -6.78 20.77 14.14
CA VAL A 8 -6.00 21.52 13.16
C VAL A 8 -5.02 20.59 12.46
N GLN A 9 -5.03 20.63 11.13
CA GLN A 9 -4.10 19.91 10.28
C GLN A 9 -3.21 20.90 9.56
N PHE A 10 -1.93 20.63 9.57
CA PHE A 10 -0.94 21.33 8.77
C PHE A 10 -0.54 20.44 7.60
N LEU A 11 -0.70 20.96 6.38
CA LEU A 11 -0.51 20.19 5.17
C LEU A 11 0.50 20.87 4.25
N VAL A 12 1.27 20.08 3.54
CA VAL A 12 2.16 20.54 2.46
C VAL A 12 1.75 19.91 1.15
N LEU A 13 1.86 20.68 0.07
CA LEU A 13 1.61 20.18 -1.27
C LEU A 13 2.84 19.40 -1.76
N ASN A 14 2.64 18.14 -2.13
CA ASN A 14 3.66 17.30 -2.73
C ASN A 14 3.04 16.45 -3.84
N MET A 15 3.66 16.47 -5.02
CA MET A 15 3.18 15.71 -6.20
C MET A 15 1.68 15.90 -6.51
N GLY A 16 1.16 17.11 -6.25
CA GLY A 16 -0.23 17.44 -6.54
C GLY A 16 -1.25 17.05 -5.46
N GLU A 17 -0.79 16.55 -4.33
CA GLU A 17 -1.64 16.21 -3.18
C GLU A 17 -1.20 16.95 -1.93
N TYR A 18 -2.15 17.26 -1.05
CA TYR A 18 -1.88 17.85 0.24
C TYR A 18 -1.69 16.76 1.28
N PHE A 19 -0.48 16.66 1.82
CA PHE A 19 -0.12 15.69 2.86
C PHE A 19 -0.12 16.37 4.23
N PRO A 20 -0.81 15.80 5.24
CA PRO A 20 -0.72 16.30 6.60
C PRO A 20 0.65 15.97 7.18
N ILE A 21 1.37 17.02 7.59
CA ILE A 21 2.67 16.91 8.28
C ILE A 21 2.53 16.93 9.79
N ALA A 22 1.43 17.52 10.30
CA ALA A 22 1.08 17.53 11.72
C ALA A 22 -0.43 17.67 11.91
N LYS A 23 -0.91 17.12 13.03
CA LYS A 23 -2.28 17.26 13.52
C LYS A 23 -2.20 17.65 14.99
N ALA A 24 -3.00 18.61 15.42
CA ALA A 24 -3.03 19.06 16.80
C ALA A 24 -4.41 19.64 17.15
N GLU A 25 -4.65 19.81 18.43
CA GLU A 25 -5.86 20.47 18.94
C GLU A 25 -5.53 21.86 19.48
N THR A 26 -6.47 22.78 19.30
CA THR A 26 -6.34 24.11 19.88
C THR A 26 -6.50 24.07 21.41
N ASP A 27 -5.69 24.88 22.08
CA ASP A 27 -5.70 25.07 23.52
C ASP A 27 -6.89 25.91 24.00
N GLU A 28 -6.90 26.27 25.26
CA GLU A 28 -7.96 27.11 25.86
C GLU A 28 -8.05 28.52 25.28
N LYS A 29 -6.98 28.98 24.63
CA LYS A 29 -6.92 30.26 23.93
C LYS A 29 -7.30 30.14 22.46
N GLY A 30 -7.65 28.93 22.00
CA GLY A 30 -7.92 28.64 20.61
C GLY A 30 -6.67 28.68 19.73
N THR A 31 -5.51 28.39 20.30
CA THR A 31 -4.24 28.47 19.59
C THR A 31 -3.55 27.11 19.51
N VAL A 32 -2.80 26.93 18.45
CA VAL A 32 -1.90 25.78 18.22
C VAL A 32 -0.68 26.27 17.47
N SER A 33 0.47 25.66 17.69
CA SER A 33 1.70 26.03 17.02
C SER A 33 2.43 24.80 16.47
N LEU A 34 3.14 25.02 15.36
CA LEU A 34 3.98 24.02 14.71
C LEU A 34 5.33 24.66 14.39
N VAL A 35 6.42 23.94 14.65
CA VAL A 35 7.75 24.30 14.15
C VAL A 35 7.95 23.61 12.81
N THR A 36 8.15 24.38 11.74
CA THR A 36 8.32 23.88 10.38
C THR A 36 9.42 24.65 9.64
N GLY A 37 9.79 24.18 8.45
CA GLY A 37 10.67 24.91 7.55
C GLY A 37 9.98 26.10 6.88
N LEU A 38 10.75 26.86 6.10
CA LEU A 38 10.23 27.98 5.31
C LEU A 38 9.58 27.46 4.03
N GLY A 39 8.39 27.98 3.70
CA GLY A 39 7.66 27.65 2.50
C GLY A 39 6.15 27.73 2.68
N SER A 40 5.42 27.15 1.73
CA SER A 40 3.95 27.14 1.74
C SER A 40 3.40 26.01 2.60
N VAL A 41 2.50 26.35 3.52
CA VAL A 41 1.78 25.40 4.36
C VAL A 41 0.29 25.70 4.27
N ARG A 42 -0.53 24.69 4.06
CA ARG A 42 -2.00 24.80 4.21
C ARG A 42 -2.37 24.46 5.64
N VAL A 43 -3.20 25.28 6.24
CA VAL A 43 -3.76 25.04 7.57
C VAL A 43 -5.26 24.81 7.41
N LEU A 44 -5.75 23.67 7.90
CA LEU A 44 -7.14 23.29 7.90
C LEU A 44 -7.59 23.10 9.34
N ALA A 45 -8.71 23.69 9.73
CA ALA A 45 -9.27 23.57 11.07
C ALA A 45 -10.75 23.18 11.01
N PHE A 46 -11.18 22.29 11.89
CA PHE A 46 -12.56 21.91 12.08
C PHE A 46 -12.84 21.59 13.56
N LEU A 47 -14.09 21.74 13.97
CA LEU A 47 -14.51 21.38 15.32
C LEU A 47 -15.39 20.13 15.26
N PRO A 48 -15.03 19.03 15.95
CA PRO A 48 -15.85 17.84 15.99
C PRO A 48 -17.29 18.15 16.43
N GLY A 49 -18.27 17.70 15.64
CA GLY A 49 -19.68 17.97 15.89
C GLY A 49 -20.20 19.31 15.35
N MET A 50 -19.34 20.15 14.78
CA MET A 50 -19.73 21.36 14.02
C MET A 50 -19.62 21.05 12.54
N GLU A 51 -20.56 21.56 11.76
CA GLU A 51 -20.53 21.44 10.31
C GLU A 51 -19.48 22.40 9.71
N GLY A 52 -18.84 21.98 8.62
CA GLY A 52 -17.87 22.79 7.89
C GLY A 52 -16.46 22.78 8.50
N PHE A 53 -15.57 23.43 7.79
CA PHE A 53 -14.17 23.63 8.15
C PHE A 53 -13.67 25.00 7.70
N ALA A 54 -12.55 25.46 8.23
CA ALA A 54 -11.85 26.64 7.74
C ALA A 54 -10.47 26.24 7.24
N GLN A 55 -10.02 26.83 6.13
CA GLN A 55 -8.68 26.60 5.61
C GLN A 55 -8.06 27.88 5.07
N ALA A 56 -6.74 27.95 5.12
CA ALA A 56 -5.98 28.97 4.44
C ALA A 56 -4.55 28.48 4.14
N ASP A 57 -3.95 29.09 3.13
CA ASP A 57 -2.57 28.86 2.75
C ASP A 57 -1.68 29.96 3.37
N LEU A 58 -0.58 29.53 3.96
CA LEU A 58 0.37 30.34 4.68
C LEU A 58 1.75 30.25 4.02
N ASP A 59 2.38 31.36 3.71
CA ASP A 59 3.79 31.43 3.37
C ASP A 59 4.60 31.77 4.63
N THR A 60 5.28 30.77 5.20
CA THR A 60 6.05 30.93 6.44
C THR A 60 7.28 31.81 6.30
N ARG A 61 7.59 32.29 5.09
CA ARG A 61 8.64 33.30 4.86
C ARG A 61 8.12 34.72 5.07
N ALA A 62 6.82 34.92 4.88
CA ALA A 62 6.17 36.22 4.95
C ALA A 62 5.44 36.45 6.28
N GLN A 63 4.92 35.37 6.87
CA GLN A 63 4.15 35.45 8.12
C GLN A 63 4.25 34.14 8.90
N ASP A 64 4.16 34.25 10.21
CA ASP A 64 4.28 33.14 11.16
C ASP A 64 2.97 32.88 11.94
N GLU A 65 1.94 33.67 11.71
CA GLU A 65 0.64 33.53 12.35
C GLU A 65 -0.49 33.64 11.34
N ILE A 66 -1.53 32.83 11.56
CA ILE A 66 -2.77 32.87 10.79
C ILE A 66 -3.99 32.69 11.71
N SER A 67 -5.07 33.36 11.40
CA SER A 67 -6.34 33.20 12.11
C SER A 67 -7.38 32.58 11.19
N LEU A 68 -8.00 31.49 11.65
CA LEU A 68 -9.09 30.82 10.95
C LEU A 68 -10.39 31.03 11.71
N THR A 69 -11.49 31.23 10.98
CA THR A 69 -12.82 31.39 11.55
C THR A 69 -13.70 30.20 11.14
N LEU A 70 -14.17 29.46 12.13
CA LEU A 70 -15.15 28.38 11.92
C LEU A 70 -16.55 29.00 11.92
N THR A 71 -17.27 28.88 10.82
CA THR A 71 -18.62 29.46 10.67
C THR A 71 -19.73 28.53 11.14
N GLY A 72 -19.47 27.20 11.15
CA GLY A 72 -20.48 26.19 11.42
C GLY A 72 -21.41 25.93 10.24
N GLU A 73 -21.04 26.41 9.07
CA GLU A 73 -21.79 26.22 7.82
C GLU A 73 -21.08 25.22 6.95
N ALA A 74 -21.82 24.42 6.18
CA ALA A 74 -21.24 23.53 5.19
C ALA A 74 -20.40 24.34 4.18
N VAL A 75 -19.22 23.83 3.85
CA VAL A 75 -18.38 24.47 2.83
C VAL A 75 -18.93 24.13 1.45
N GLU A 76 -19.33 25.15 0.69
CA GLU A 76 -19.69 24.95 -0.71
C GLU A 76 -18.46 24.58 -1.53
N ALA A 77 -18.66 23.69 -2.51
CA ALA A 77 -17.60 23.32 -3.42
C ALA A 77 -17.17 24.53 -4.28
N GLU A 78 -15.91 24.89 -4.22
CA GLU A 78 -15.35 25.90 -5.11
C GLU A 78 -15.16 25.30 -6.51
N ASP A 79 -15.57 26.02 -7.56
CA ASP A 79 -15.38 25.56 -8.95
C ASP A 79 -13.90 25.45 -9.33
N TRP A 80 -13.11 26.43 -8.91
CA TRP A 80 -11.65 26.46 -9.17
C TRP A 80 -10.91 27.25 -8.11
N ARG A 81 -9.76 26.75 -7.68
CA ARG A 81 -8.84 27.45 -6.81
C ARG A 81 -7.42 27.37 -7.37
N ALA A 82 -6.83 28.49 -7.67
CA ALA A 82 -5.40 28.58 -8.00
C ALA A 82 -4.60 28.62 -6.69
N VAL A 83 -3.58 27.79 -6.62
CA VAL A 83 -2.64 27.75 -5.50
C VAL A 83 -1.24 27.92 -6.03
N ASP A 84 -0.55 28.98 -5.59
CA ASP A 84 0.87 29.18 -5.88
C ASP A 84 1.71 28.43 -4.84
N VAL A 85 2.44 27.44 -5.28
CA VAL A 85 3.41 26.74 -4.43
C VAL A 85 4.75 27.47 -4.52
N ILE A 86 5.08 28.13 -3.44
CA ILE A 86 6.34 28.88 -3.37
C ILE A 86 7.44 27.94 -2.88
N ALA A 87 8.47 27.75 -3.71
CA ALA A 87 9.62 26.94 -3.34
C ALA A 87 10.34 27.51 -2.09
N PRO A 88 10.89 26.67 -1.23
CA PRO A 88 11.74 27.12 -0.13
C PRO A 88 12.90 27.98 -0.67
N VAL A 89 13.34 28.94 0.12
CA VAL A 89 14.53 29.75 -0.22
C VAL A 89 15.74 28.83 -0.22
N ASP A 90 16.56 28.97 -1.26
CA ASP A 90 17.83 28.24 -1.33
C ASP A 90 18.65 28.47 -0.06
N THR A 91 19.11 27.39 0.54
CA THR A 91 20.02 27.47 1.67
C THR A 91 21.30 28.15 1.22
N PRO A 92 21.82 29.14 1.98
CA PRO A 92 23.10 29.74 1.67
C PRO A 92 24.17 28.65 1.48
N VAL A 93 25.05 28.84 0.50
CA VAL A 93 26.14 27.90 0.26
C VAL A 93 26.96 27.80 1.55
N ASN A 94 27.07 26.58 2.09
CA ASN A 94 27.88 26.32 3.27
C ASN A 94 29.33 26.67 2.93
N PRO A 95 29.97 27.59 3.65
CA PRO A 95 31.39 27.97 3.44
C PRO A 95 32.35 26.78 3.61
N ASP A 96 31.92 25.72 4.35
CA ASP A 96 32.68 24.50 4.55
C ASP A 96 32.41 23.42 3.48
N MET A 97 31.91 23.83 2.31
CA MET A 97 31.71 22.89 1.19
C MET A 97 33.02 22.17 0.85
N PRO A 98 32.98 20.86 0.69
CA PRO A 98 34.18 20.09 0.37
C PRO A 98 34.81 20.53 -0.93
N THR A 99 36.15 20.59 -0.96
CA THR A 99 36.91 20.91 -2.17
C THR A 99 36.61 19.89 -3.28
N PRO A 100 36.93 20.22 -4.55
CA PRO A 100 36.79 19.26 -5.66
C PRO A 100 37.55 17.95 -5.41
N GLU A 101 38.74 18.02 -4.78
CA GLU A 101 39.56 16.85 -4.42
C GLU A 101 38.88 16.00 -3.34
N GLN A 102 38.32 16.66 -2.30
CA GLN A 102 37.57 15.97 -1.26
C GLN A 102 36.31 15.31 -1.81
N LYS A 103 35.60 15.96 -2.75
CA LYS A 103 34.44 15.37 -3.44
C LYS A 103 34.84 14.16 -4.27
N ALA A 104 35.95 14.27 -5.04
CA ALA A 104 36.47 13.17 -5.84
C ALA A 104 36.86 11.96 -4.96
N GLU A 105 37.55 12.20 -3.84
CA GLU A 105 37.91 11.17 -2.89
C GLU A 105 36.66 10.55 -2.23
N GLY A 106 35.68 11.35 -1.83
CA GLY A 106 34.41 10.86 -1.31
C GLY A 106 33.68 9.97 -2.31
N THR A 107 33.62 10.37 -3.58
CA THR A 107 33.03 9.56 -4.67
C THR A 107 33.80 8.26 -4.88
N ARG A 108 35.13 8.30 -4.86
CA ARG A 108 35.97 7.11 -4.97
C ARG A 108 35.67 6.12 -3.86
N ARG A 109 35.64 6.57 -2.60
CA ARG A 109 35.34 5.73 -1.42
C ARG A 109 33.93 5.16 -1.47
N LEU A 110 32.94 5.96 -1.91
CA LEU A 110 31.58 5.50 -2.08
C LEU A 110 31.48 4.38 -3.12
N ASN A 111 32.15 4.57 -4.28
CA ASN A 111 32.18 3.56 -5.34
C ASN A 111 32.85 2.27 -4.87
N GLU A 112 33.96 2.37 -4.14
CA GLU A 112 34.66 1.21 -3.57
C GLU A 112 33.78 0.49 -2.53
N ALA A 113 33.10 1.24 -1.63
CA ALA A 113 32.17 0.66 -0.69
C ALA A 113 30.98 -0.03 -1.37
N ASN A 114 30.45 0.58 -2.42
CA ASN A 114 29.36 -0.01 -3.22
C ASN A 114 29.82 -1.29 -3.95
N LYS A 115 31.05 -1.30 -4.46
CA LYS A 115 31.65 -2.50 -5.07
C LYS A 115 31.74 -3.63 -4.05
N ILE A 116 32.32 -3.38 -2.86
CA ILE A 116 32.42 -4.35 -1.78
C ILE A 116 31.04 -4.86 -1.35
N ARG A 117 30.07 -3.96 -1.22
CA ARG A 117 28.68 -4.31 -0.87
C ARG A 117 28.05 -5.21 -1.93
N LYS A 118 28.25 -4.88 -3.21
CA LYS A 118 27.77 -5.69 -4.34
C LYS A 118 28.41 -7.07 -4.34
N GLU A 119 29.73 -7.15 -4.21
CA GLU A 119 30.47 -8.43 -4.16
C GLU A 119 30.03 -9.30 -2.96
N LYS A 120 29.82 -8.68 -1.79
CA LYS A 120 29.29 -9.39 -0.61
C LYS A 120 27.89 -9.92 -0.85
N LYS A 121 27.03 -9.13 -1.51
CA LYS A 121 25.66 -9.53 -1.85
C LYS A 121 25.64 -10.68 -2.87
N GLU A 122 26.46 -10.59 -3.91
CA GLU A 122 26.55 -11.62 -4.97
C GLU A 122 27.16 -12.93 -4.47
N ASN A 123 28.09 -12.86 -3.52
CA ASN A 123 28.76 -14.04 -2.94
C ASN A 123 28.09 -14.53 -1.64
N TRP A 124 27.07 -13.85 -1.17
CA TRP A 124 26.39 -14.25 0.05
C TRP A 124 25.41 -15.38 -0.24
N VAL A 125 25.72 -16.54 0.26
CA VAL A 125 24.84 -17.72 0.18
C VAL A 125 24.24 -17.93 1.57
N ASN A 126 22.91 -17.86 1.66
CA ASN A 126 22.21 -18.27 2.87
C ASN A 126 22.12 -19.80 2.90
N PRO A 127 22.83 -20.48 3.83
CA PRO A 127 22.83 -21.94 3.88
C PRO A 127 21.45 -22.55 4.11
N GLU A 128 20.60 -21.87 4.89
CA GLU A 128 19.25 -22.34 5.19
C GLU A 128 18.35 -22.23 3.96
N LEU A 129 18.41 -21.12 3.21
CA LEU A 129 17.67 -20.99 1.95
C LEU A 129 18.16 -21.98 0.90
N THR A 130 19.46 -22.24 0.86
CA THR A 130 20.03 -23.26 -0.02
C THR A 130 19.48 -24.65 0.32
N ALA A 131 19.45 -24.99 1.60
CA ALA A 131 18.87 -26.24 2.07
C ALA A 131 17.37 -26.32 1.81
N PHE A 132 16.63 -25.23 2.02
CA PHE A 132 15.20 -25.14 1.69
C PHE A 132 14.94 -25.39 0.20
N LEU A 133 15.71 -24.79 -0.69
CA LEU A 133 15.58 -24.98 -2.14
C LEU A 133 16.00 -26.39 -2.59
N ALA A 134 16.95 -27.00 -1.92
CA ALA A 134 17.41 -28.35 -2.22
C ALA A 134 16.49 -29.46 -1.66
N GLY A 135 15.66 -29.12 -0.67
CA GLY A 135 14.79 -30.07 0.02
C GLY A 135 13.47 -30.33 -0.72
N GLY A 136 13.11 -31.61 -0.96
CA GLY A 136 11.81 -32.03 -1.45
C GLY A 136 11.55 -31.89 -2.95
N ASP A 137 10.37 -32.34 -3.37
CA ASP A 137 10.01 -32.53 -4.80
C ASP A 137 9.44 -31.26 -5.46
N GLU A 138 9.14 -30.21 -4.70
CA GLU A 138 8.37 -29.05 -5.18
C GLU A 138 9.27 -27.86 -5.46
N LYS A 139 10.34 -28.05 -6.23
CA LYS A 139 11.37 -27.03 -6.50
C LYS A 139 10.81 -25.71 -7.04
N GLU A 140 9.85 -25.78 -7.96
CA GLU A 140 9.22 -24.59 -8.52
C GLU A 140 8.45 -23.78 -7.46
N LEU A 141 7.70 -24.45 -6.58
CA LEU A 141 6.97 -23.79 -5.51
C LEU A 141 7.90 -23.18 -4.46
N ARG A 142 8.99 -23.91 -4.14
CA ARG A 142 10.01 -23.42 -3.23
C ARG A 142 10.71 -22.18 -3.80
N GLN A 143 11.05 -22.21 -5.08
CA GLN A 143 11.64 -21.05 -5.75
C GLN A 143 10.67 -19.86 -5.76
N ALA A 144 9.41 -20.09 -6.13
CA ALA A 144 8.40 -19.03 -6.16
C ALA A 144 8.21 -18.35 -4.78
N ILE A 145 8.25 -19.10 -3.69
CA ILE A 145 8.18 -18.53 -2.33
C ILE A 145 9.46 -17.76 -1.96
N VAL A 146 10.63 -18.24 -2.38
CA VAL A 146 11.90 -17.55 -2.13
C VAL A 146 11.98 -16.24 -2.92
N ASP A 147 11.45 -16.21 -4.13
CA ASP A 147 11.48 -15.03 -5.01
C ASP A 147 10.71 -13.82 -4.44
N VAL A 148 9.79 -14.03 -3.48
CA VAL A 148 9.07 -12.94 -2.82
C VAL A 148 9.79 -12.37 -1.61
N LEU A 149 10.95 -12.90 -1.23
CA LEU A 149 11.74 -12.37 -0.11
C LEU A 149 12.33 -11.02 -0.47
N SER A 150 12.37 -10.15 0.51
CA SER A 150 13.03 -8.85 0.48
C SER A 150 14.21 -8.79 1.44
N GLU A 151 15.04 -7.77 1.36
CA GLU A 151 16.20 -7.61 2.26
C GLU A 151 15.82 -7.59 3.75
N LYS A 152 14.62 -7.17 4.08
CA LYS A 152 14.11 -7.13 5.47
C LYS A 152 13.78 -8.52 6.05
N ASP A 153 13.63 -9.53 5.20
CA ASP A 153 13.25 -10.87 5.62
C ASP A 153 14.47 -11.79 5.90
N HIS A 154 15.68 -11.31 5.69
CA HIS A 154 16.91 -12.05 5.92
C HIS A 154 17.21 -12.20 7.42
N THR A 155 16.34 -12.91 8.12
CA THR A 155 16.51 -13.27 9.53
C THR A 155 16.61 -14.77 9.72
N ASP A 156 17.14 -15.20 10.85
CA ASP A 156 17.42 -16.61 11.17
C ASP A 156 16.18 -17.54 11.17
N CYS A 157 14.99 -16.97 11.04
CA CYS A 157 13.73 -17.73 11.10
C CYS A 157 13.01 -17.83 9.74
N VAL A 158 13.56 -17.27 8.67
CA VAL A 158 12.84 -17.15 7.39
C VAL A 158 12.43 -18.50 6.82
N CYS A 159 13.29 -19.52 6.90
CA CYS A 159 12.98 -20.84 6.32
C CYS A 159 11.78 -21.51 6.96
N ARG A 160 11.59 -21.37 8.29
CA ARG A 160 10.40 -21.90 8.97
C ARG A 160 9.13 -21.20 8.51
N VAL A 161 9.22 -19.90 8.22
CA VAL A 161 8.10 -19.14 7.65
C VAL A 161 7.77 -19.66 6.25
N LEU A 162 8.79 -19.87 5.42
CA LEU A 162 8.61 -20.38 4.06
C LEU A 162 8.04 -21.80 4.04
N GLU A 163 8.51 -22.68 4.94
CA GLU A 163 7.99 -24.04 5.08
C GLU A 163 6.52 -24.05 5.46
N GLU A 164 6.10 -23.22 6.40
CA GLU A 164 4.70 -23.10 6.78
C GLU A 164 3.83 -22.61 5.59
N HIS A 165 4.27 -21.59 4.89
CA HIS A 165 3.54 -21.09 3.73
C HIS A 165 3.46 -22.10 2.59
N LEU A 166 4.53 -22.87 2.36
CA LEU A 166 4.53 -23.94 1.39
C LEU A 166 3.58 -25.07 1.80
N GLU A 167 3.66 -25.54 3.05
CA GLU A 167 2.82 -26.62 3.56
C GLU A 167 1.34 -26.36 3.36
N TYR A 168 0.88 -25.18 3.77
CA TYR A 168 -0.54 -24.80 3.71
C TYR A 168 -0.96 -24.18 2.37
N GLY A 169 -0.01 -23.75 1.56
CA GLY A 169 -0.31 -23.20 0.22
C GLY A 169 -0.35 -24.24 -0.88
N LYS A 170 0.53 -25.24 -0.84
CA LYS A 170 0.68 -26.25 -1.91
C LYS A 170 -0.53 -27.14 -2.12
N ILE A 171 -1.42 -27.27 -1.15
CA ILE A 171 -2.64 -28.09 -1.25
C ILE A 171 -3.54 -27.65 -2.41
N TYR A 172 -3.47 -26.39 -2.81
CA TYR A 172 -4.26 -25.82 -3.91
C TYR A 172 -3.57 -25.92 -5.27
N ALA A 173 -2.28 -26.30 -5.31
CA ALA A 173 -1.50 -26.29 -6.55
C ALA A 173 -2.12 -27.16 -7.67
N LYS A 174 -2.69 -28.32 -7.32
CA LYS A 174 -3.29 -29.22 -8.29
C LYS A 174 -4.53 -28.63 -8.94
N GLU A 175 -5.39 -27.99 -8.15
CA GLU A 175 -6.62 -27.35 -8.64
C GLU A 175 -6.33 -26.31 -9.72
N TYR A 176 -5.29 -25.49 -9.50
CA TYR A 176 -4.92 -24.43 -10.43
C TYR A 176 -4.08 -24.90 -11.62
N ARG A 177 -3.31 -26.00 -11.50
CA ARG A 177 -2.57 -26.58 -12.64
C ARG A 177 -3.48 -27.11 -13.74
N ASP A 178 -4.66 -27.59 -13.36
CA ASP A 178 -5.64 -28.13 -14.28
C ASP A 178 -6.49 -27.04 -14.95
N LEU A 179 -6.40 -25.79 -14.48
CA LEU A 179 -7.07 -24.64 -15.06
C LEU A 179 -6.22 -24.07 -16.20
N VAL A 180 -6.63 -24.31 -17.42
CA VAL A 180 -6.06 -23.73 -18.63
C VAL A 180 -7.13 -22.87 -19.29
N TRP A 181 -6.85 -21.58 -19.49
CA TRP A 181 -7.73 -20.67 -20.21
C TRP A 181 -7.29 -20.56 -21.67
N ASP A 182 -8.26 -20.44 -22.56
CA ASP A 182 -7.98 -20.10 -23.95
C ASP A 182 -7.54 -18.63 -24.08
N VAL A 183 -7.09 -18.27 -25.29
CA VAL A 183 -6.63 -16.89 -25.58
C VAL A 183 -7.73 -15.82 -25.45
N ASN A 184 -8.98 -16.24 -25.24
CA ASN A 184 -10.13 -15.36 -25.02
C ASN A 184 -10.59 -15.31 -23.56
N GLY A 185 -9.85 -15.94 -22.63
CA GLY A 185 -10.17 -15.96 -21.21
C GLY A 185 -11.24 -16.98 -20.81
N THR A 186 -11.58 -17.91 -21.68
CA THR A 186 -12.55 -18.99 -21.38
C THR A 186 -11.80 -20.20 -20.81
N ALA A 187 -12.26 -20.75 -19.68
CA ALA A 187 -11.65 -21.94 -19.09
C ALA A 187 -11.71 -23.13 -20.07
N CYS A 188 -10.54 -23.61 -20.48
CA CYS A 188 -10.44 -24.72 -21.40
C CYS A 188 -10.25 -26.02 -20.62
N GLY A 189 -11.28 -26.88 -20.62
CA GLY A 189 -11.27 -28.17 -19.90
C GLY A 189 -10.59 -29.32 -20.62
N GLU A 190 -9.95 -29.14 -21.78
CA GLU A 190 -9.39 -30.22 -22.59
C GLU A 190 -7.87 -30.10 -22.83
N LYS A 191 -7.23 -31.29 -22.83
CA LYS A 191 -5.79 -31.53 -22.95
C LYS A 191 -5.09 -31.04 -24.23
N ASN A 192 -5.75 -30.32 -25.11
CA ASN A 192 -5.25 -29.90 -26.43
C ASN A 192 -5.10 -28.39 -26.63
N CYS A 193 -5.16 -27.57 -25.56
CA CYS A 193 -4.87 -26.16 -25.66
C CYS A 193 -3.35 -25.96 -25.88
N LYS A 194 -2.95 -25.52 -27.06
CA LYS A 194 -1.57 -25.20 -27.39
C LYS A 194 -1.23 -23.86 -26.70
N THR A 195 -0.64 -23.92 -25.52
CA THR A 195 -0.05 -22.77 -24.86
C THR A 195 1.26 -22.42 -25.54
N GLU A 196 1.33 -21.27 -26.19
CA GLU A 196 2.62 -20.66 -26.52
C GLU A 196 3.32 -20.25 -25.21
N LYS A 197 4.60 -20.61 -25.13
CA LYS A 197 5.46 -20.42 -23.98
C LYS A 197 5.58 -18.94 -23.61
N SER A 198 5.41 -18.69 -22.33
CA SER A 198 5.94 -17.57 -21.55
C SER A 198 5.97 -16.20 -22.23
N VAL A 199 4.95 -15.40 -21.97
CA VAL A 199 5.07 -13.94 -22.10
C VAL A 199 5.49 -13.38 -20.75
N ALA A 200 6.62 -12.69 -20.74
CA ALA A 200 7.10 -11.96 -19.58
C ALA A 200 6.04 -10.98 -19.11
N TYR A 201 5.95 -10.84 -17.80
CA TYR A 201 5.06 -9.92 -17.09
C TYR A 201 5.26 -8.49 -17.59
N THR A 202 4.39 -8.04 -18.48
CA THR A 202 4.15 -6.62 -18.75
C THR A 202 2.67 -6.38 -18.51
N GLY A 203 2.37 -5.49 -17.57
CA GLY A 203 1.02 -5.24 -17.10
C GLY A 203 -0.02 -5.09 -18.20
N VAL A 204 -1.17 -5.70 -17.95
CA VAL A 204 -2.45 -5.60 -18.66
C VAL A 204 -2.59 -6.40 -19.95
N SER A 205 -3.57 -7.35 -19.91
CA SER A 205 -4.12 -8.16 -21.01
C SER A 205 -3.23 -9.26 -21.60
N GLY A 206 -3.20 -10.38 -20.92
CA GLY A 206 -2.83 -11.68 -21.45
C GLY A 206 -3.34 -12.71 -20.48
N ALA A 207 -4.00 -13.77 -20.94
CA ALA A 207 -4.55 -14.82 -20.10
C ALA A 207 -3.47 -15.33 -19.14
N GLU A 208 -3.55 -14.97 -17.88
CA GLU A 208 -2.75 -15.62 -16.83
C GLU A 208 -3.20 -17.09 -16.84
N ASN A 209 -2.26 -18.01 -17.05
CA ASN A 209 -2.61 -19.43 -16.86
C ASN A 209 -2.94 -19.64 -15.38
N GLY A 210 -3.77 -20.64 -15.07
CA GLY A 210 -4.20 -20.92 -13.69
C GLY A 210 -3.05 -21.11 -12.73
N TYR A 211 -1.91 -21.58 -13.21
CA TYR A 211 -0.71 -21.76 -12.41
C TYR A 211 -0.07 -20.42 -12.01
N ASN A 212 0.01 -19.44 -12.90
CA ASN A 212 0.51 -18.10 -12.56
C ASN A 212 -0.43 -17.38 -11.58
N LEU A 213 -1.74 -17.53 -11.75
CA LEU A 213 -2.73 -17.03 -10.81
C LEU A 213 -2.51 -17.63 -9.41
N TYR A 214 -2.27 -18.95 -9.35
CA TYR A 214 -1.98 -19.63 -8.10
C TYR A 214 -0.68 -19.14 -7.45
N ILE A 215 0.42 -19.08 -8.19
CA ILE A 215 1.72 -18.65 -7.67
C ILE A 215 1.64 -17.23 -7.10
N ASN A 216 1.06 -16.31 -7.85
CA ASN A 216 1.08 -14.89 -7.50
C ASN A 216 0.03 -14.51 -6.45
N TYR A 217 -1.13 -15.17 -6.46
CA TYR A 217 -2.28 -14.69 -5.71
C TYR A 217 -2.88 -15.70 -4.71
N VAL A 218 -2.32 -16.92 -4.64
CA VAL A 218 -2.67 -17.92 -3.63
C VAL A 218 -1.44 -18.34 -2.84
N LEU A 219 -0.38 -18.82 -3.50
CA LEU A 219 0.82 -19.31 -2.84
C LEU A 219 1.66 -18.19 -2.22
N ASN A 220 1.80 -17.08 -2.94
CA ASN A 220 2.60 -15.94 -2.49
C ASN A 220 2.15 -15.46 -1.09
N PRO A 221 3.01 -15.57 -0.07
CA PRO A 221 2.68 -15.14 1.29
C PRO A 221 2.68 -13.63 1.47
N ARG A 222 3.42 -12.89 0.65
CA ARG A 222 3.52 -11.44 0.73
C ARG A 222 2.36 -10.76 0.00
N VAL A 223 1.73 -9.83 0.66
CA VAL A 223 0.63 -9.06 0.10
C VAL A 223 1.09 -7.70 -0.39
N GLU A 224 1.86 -6.99 0.41
CA GLU A 224 2.37 -5.66 0.08
C GLU A 224 3.82 -5.49 0.59
N ASP A 225 3.99 -4.86 1.73
CA ASP A 225 5.29 -4.50 2.30
C ASP A 225 5.42 -4.88 3.79
N GLU A 226 4.55 -5.78 4.23
CA GLU A 226 4.57 -6.31 5.60
C GLU A 226 5.80 -7.19 5.84
N LEU A 227 6.18 -7.32 7.10
CA LEU A 227 7.17 -8.29 7.52
C LEU A 227 6.61 -9.70 7.35
N LEU A 228 7.35 -10.55 6.63
CA LEU A 228 6.91 -11.91 6.38
C LEU A 228 6.92 -12.74 7.68
N ARG A 229 5.75 -13.26 8.04
CA ARG A 229 5.52 -14.10 9.23
C ARG A 229 4.62 -15.29 8.90
N PRO A 230 4.69 -16.38 9.67
CA PRO A 230 3.75 -17.47 9.52
C PRO A 230 2.35 -17.01 9.92
N TYR A 231 1.36 -17.27 9.09
CA TYR A 231 -0.03 -16.91 9.38
C TYR A 231 -1.06 -17.94 8.91
N ARG A 232 -0.73 -18.81 7.93
CA ARG A 232 -1.72 -19.72 7.32
C ARG A 232 -2.26 -20.71 8.32
N LYS A 233 -1.40 -21.38 9.06
CA LYS A 233 -1.81 -22.33 10.12
C LYS A 233 -2.67 -21.64 11.18
N GLY A 234 -2.23 -20.45 11.61
CA GLY A 234 -2.96 -19.64 12.58
C GLY A 234 -4.36 -19.29 12.11
N ILE A 235 -4.50 -18.76 10.90
CA ILE A 235 -5.78 -18.41 10.27
C ILE A 235 -6.69 -19.63 10.15
N LEU A 236 -6.17 -20.78 9.67
CA LEU A 236 -6.94 -22.01 9.54
C LEU A 236 -7.47 -22.53 10.90
N SER A 237 -6.69 -22.35 11.96
CA SER A 237 -7.08 -22.77 13.31
C SER A 237 -8.03 -21.78 14.00
N PHE A 238 -8.03 -20.53 13.58
CA PHE A 238 -8.83 -19.45 14.16
C PHE A 238 -10.30 -19.55 13.76
N PHE A 239 -10.57 -19.86 12.49
CA PHE A 239 -11.92 -19.93 11.95
C PHE A 239 -12.53 -21.33 12.02
N THR A 240 -13.84 -21.41 12.29
CA THR A 240 -14.58 -22.67 12.20
C THR A 240 -14.70 -23.14 10.75
N GLU A 241 -15.02 -24.42 10.55
CA GLU A 241 -15.23 -24.95 9.18
C GLU A 241 -16.40 -24.27 8.48
N GLU A 242 -17.46 -23.90 9.21
CA GLU A 242 -18.60 -23.17 8.69
C GLU A 242 -18.20 -21.77 8.20
N GLN A 243 -17.37 -21.04 8.97
CA GLN A 243 -16.86 -19.74 8.55
C GLN A 243 -15.98 -19.86 7.33
N LYS A 244 -15.06 -20.83 7.30
CA LYS A 244 -14.19 -21.08 6.14
C LYS A 244 -14.99 -21.43 4.89
N ALA A 245 -16.04 -22.23 5.02
CA ALA A 245 -16.94 -22.57 3.91
C ALA A 245 -17.72 -21.34 3.41
N ALA A 246 -18.23 -20.51 4.32
CA ALA A 246 -18.91 -19.27 3.98
C ALA A 246 -17.98 -18.30 3.22
N PHE A 247 -16.75 -18.14 3.68
CA PHE A 247 -15.73 -17.29 3.04
C PHE A 247 -15.34 -17.80 1.64
N ARG A 248 -15.23 -19.12 1.44
CA ARG A 248 -14.98 -19.68 0.11
C ARG A 248 -16.16 -19.47 -0.85
N THR A 249 -17.38 -19.52 -0.32
CA THR A 249 -18.59 -19.28 -1.12
C THR A 249 -18.78 -17.81 -1.48
N ASN A 250 -18.51 -16.92 -0.53
CA ASN A 250 -18.61 -15.48 -0.71
C ASN A 250 -17.40 -14.78 -0.05
N PRO A 251 -16.31 -14.54 -0.79
CA PRO A 251 -15.11 -13.92 -0.24
C PRO A 251 -15.32 -12.52 0.37
N ALA A 252 -16.36 -11.80 -0.03
CA ALA A 252 -16.69 -10.51 0.56
C ALA A 252 -17.05 -10.62 2.05
N GLU A 253 -17.51 -11.77 2.52
CA GLU A 253 -17.79 -12.00 3.95
C GLU A 253 -16.53 -11.94 4.83
N ILE A 254 -15.35 -12.20 4.27
CA ILE A 254 -14.08 -11.98 4.97
C ILE A 254 -13.96 -10.50 5.38
N TRP A 255 -14.27 -9.59 4.47
CA TRP A 255 -14.20 -8.17 4.77
C TRP A 255 -15.27 -7.72 5.78
N ASN A 256 -16.49 -8.24 5.65
CA ASN A 256 -17.54 -8.00 6.63
C ASN A 256 -17.11 -8.45 8.02
N TYR A 257 -16.49 -9.64 8.12
CA TYR A 257 -15.93 -10.14 9.38
C TYR A 257 -14.86 -9.18 9.93
N ILE A 258 -13.90 -8.76 9.12
CA ILE A 258 -12.81 -7.87 9.52
C ILE A 258 -13.37 -6.54 10.03
N GLN A 259 -14.32 -5.94 9.34
CA GLN A 259 -14.92 -4.66 9.74
C GLN A 259 -15.62 -4.73 11.09
N VAL A 260 -16.21 -5.88 11.44
CA VAL A 260 -16.91 -6.07 12.71
C VAL A 260 -15.95 -6.39 13.86
N HIS A 261 -14.88 -7.15 13.60
CA HIS A 261 -14.06 -7.73 14.66
C HIS A 261 -12.68 -7.08 14.82
N ILE A 262 -12.22 -6.32 13.83
CA ILE A 262 -10.92 -5.64 13.90
C ILE A 262 -11.15 -4.14 14.06
N THR A 263 -10.79 -3.64 15.23
CA THR A 263 -10.91 -2.22 15.55
C THR A 263 -9.74 -1.44 14.98
N ALA A 264 -10.00 -0.30 14.36
CA ALA A 264 -8.95 0.64 13.98
C ALA A 264 -8.35 1.29 15.24
N TYR A 265 -7.06 1.65 15.18
CA TYR A 265 -6.45 2.44 16.23
C TYR A 265 -7.16 3.80 16.34
N PRO A 266 -7.64 4.19 17.51
CA PRO A 266 -8.38 5.44 17.66
C PRO A 266 -7.52 6.69 17.40
N ASP A 267 -6.23 6.60 17.66
CA ASP A 267 -5.28 7.74 17.54
C ASP A 267 -4.37 7.63 16.31
N ASN A 268 -4.65 6.77 15.43
CA ASN A 268 -4.24 6.63 14.03
C ASN A 268 -2.87 7.19 13.63
N GLU A 269 -1.91 7.11 14.51
CA GLU A 269 -0.70 7.89 14.43
C GLU A 269 0.34 7.33 13.47
N ARG A 270 0.23 6.06 13.08
CA ARG A 270 1.29 5.40 12.33
C ARG A 270 0.73 4.38 11.34
N GLU A 271 0.11 4.87 10.29
CA GLU A 271 -0.26 4.03 9.13
C GLU A 271 0.92 3.25 8.52
N THR A 272 2.14 3.63 8.88
CA THR A 272 3.37 2.95 8.46
C THR A 272 3.70 1.71 9.30
N VAL A 273 3.13 1.57 10.49
CA VAL A 273 3.29 0.36 11.31
C VAL A 273 2.21 -0.63 10.93
N MET A 274 2.62 -1.75 10.37
CA MET A 274 1.71 -2.80 9.96
C MET A 274 1.84 -3.99 10.91
N GLU A 275 0.71 -4.40 11.46
CA GLU A 275 0.59 -5.69 12.13
C GLU A 275 0.71 -6.82 11.11
N THR A 276 1.28 -7.95 11.54
CA THR A 276 1.23 -9.15 10.72
C THR A 276 -0.21 -9.69 10.63
N PRO A 277 -0.59 -10.39 9.57
CA PRO A 277 -1.97 -10.84 9.39
C PRO A 277 -2.53 -11.62 10.58
N TYR A 278 -1.74 -12.51 11.17
CA TYR A 278 -2.21 -13.31 12.30
C TYR A 278 -2.28 -12.51 13.60
N GLU A 279 -1.33 -11.62 13.86
CA GLU A 279 -1.37 -10.74 15.03
C GLU A 279 -2.57 -9.79 14.98
N CYS A 280 -2.84 -9.19 13.83
CA CYS A 280 -4.03 -8.36 13.60
C CYS A 280 -5.32 -9.14 13.91
N LEU A 281 -5.41 -10.40 13.45
CA LEU A 281 -6.58 -11.26 13.67
C LEU A 281 -6.77 -11.61 15.15
N VAL A 282 -5.69 -11.96 15.86
CA VAL A 282 -5.75 -12.40 17.26
C VAL A 282 -5.96 -11.24 18.23
N SER A 283 -5.31 -10.10 17.97
CA SER A 283 -5.45 -8.91 18.82
C SER A 283 -6.79 -8.21 18.64
N GLY A 284 -7.43 -8.38 17.49
CA GLY A 284 -8.65 -7.65 17.13
C GLY A 284 -8.42 -6.16 16.86
N ILE A 285 -7.15 -5.77 16.64
CA ILE A 285 -6.74 -4.38 16.39
C ILE A 285 -5.87 -4.34 15.14
N GLY A 286 -6.01 -3.29 14.32
CA GLY A 286 -5.18 -3.09 13.15
C GLY A 286 -5.46 -1.77 12.45
N THR A 287 -4.43 -1.25 11.76
CA THR A 287 -4.60 -0.11 10.87
C THR A 287 -5.50 -0.49 9.68
N GLU A 288 -6.04 0.49 8.98
CA GLU A 288 -6.82 0.22 7.76
C GLU A 288 -5.99 -0.54 6.71
N ARG A 289 -4.68 -0.29 6.66
CA ARG A 289 -3.76 -1.03 5.79
C ARG A 289 -3.60 -2.48 6.24
N SER A 290 -3.39 -2.72 7.54
CA SER A 290 -3.29 -4.06 8.12
C SER A 290 -4.56 -4.89 7.91
N LYS A 291 -5.75 -4.27 8.01
CA LYS A 291 -7.03 -4.92 7.70
C LYS A 291 -7.12 -5.39 6.25
N LYS A 292 -6.67 -4.56 5.30
CA LYS A 292 -6.65 -4.93 3.87
C LYS A 292 -5.69 -6.08 3.59
N VAL A 293 -4.50 -6.05 4.20
CA VAL A 293 -3.54 -7.16 4.11
C VAL A 293 -4.11 -8.43 4.73
N LEU A 294 -4.78 -8.33 5.88
CA LEU A 294 -5.45 -9.46 6.53
C LEU A 294 -6.53 -10.09 5.63
N PHE A 295 -7.33 -9.28 4.95
CA PHE A 295 -8.29 -9.80 3.97
C PHE A 295 -7.63 -10.70 2.94
N VAL A 296 -6.55 -10.22 2.32
CA VAL A 296 -5.83 -10.98 1.28
C VAL A 296 -5.19 -12.25 1.88
N ALA A 297 -4.62 -12.15 3.09
CA ALA A 297 -4.01 -13.28 3.77
C ALA A 297 -5.04 -14.39 4.10
N ILE A 298 -6.24 -14.04 4.58
CA ILE A 298 -7.32 -15.00 4.82
C ILE A 298 -7.76 -15.64 3.50
N ALA A 299 -8.03 -14.84 2.47
CA ALA A 299 -8.45 -15.33 1.17
C ALA A 299 -7.44 -16.31 0.59
N ARG A 300 -6.16 -15.94 0.52
CA ARG A 300 -5.08 -16.81 0.02
C ARG A 300 -4.92 -18.09 0.84
N THR A 301 -5.07 -17.99 2.15
CA THR A 301 -5.03 -19.16 3.05
C THR A 301 -6.16 -20.14 2.76
N LEU A 302 -7.31 -19.66 2.30
CA LEU A 302 -8.45 -20.47 1.92
C LEU A 302 -8.43 -20.91 0.45
N GLY A 303 -7.36 -20.64 -0.28
CA GLY A 303 -7.20 -21.00 -1.69
C GLY A 303 -7.88 -20.04 -2.66
N ILE A 304 -8.31 -18.87 -2.21
CA ILE A 304 -8.96 -17.86 -3.05
C ILE A 304 -7.89 -16.90 -3.56
N PRO A 305 -7.71 -16.76 -4.89
CA PRO A 305 -6.75 -15.78 -5.41
C PRO A 305 -7.20 -14.36 -5.06
N ALA A 306 -6.35 -13.64 -4.36
CA ALA A 306 -6.66 -12.30 -3.87
C ALA A 306 -5.43 -11.39 -3.91
N ARG A 307 -5.69 -10.10 -4.05
CA ARG A 307 -4.66 -9.06 -4.07
C ARG A 307 -5.15 -7.72 -3.53
N LEU A 308 -4.25 -6.83 -3.26
CA LEU A 308 -4.55 -5.40 -3.29
C LEU A 308 -4.35 -4.91 -4.72
N ASN A 309 -5.30 -4.16 -5.24
CA ASN A 309 -5.17 -3.55 -6.55
C ASN A 309 -3.91 -2.67 -6.59
N PRO A 310 -3.02 -2.82 -7.61
CA PRO A 310 -1.75 -2.10 -7.66
C PRO A 310 -1.91 -0.57 -7.60
N ASP A 311 -2.97 -0.05 -8.21
CA ASP A 311 -3.15 1.39 -8.38
C ASP A 311 -3.81 2.05 -7.16
N ASN A 312 -4.92 1.49 -6.67
CA ASN A 312 -5.73 2.12 -5.65
C ASN A 312 -5.76 1.39 -4.30
N LYS A 313 -5.05 0.26 -4.18
CA LYS A 313 -4.96 -0.56 -2.96
C LYS A 313 -6.30 -1.06 -2.43
N VAL A 314 -7.28 -1.20 -3.29
CA VAL A 314 -8.56 -1.83 -2.97
C VAL A 314 -8.38 -3.35 -2.98
N MET A 315 -9.02 -4.03 -2.04
CA MET A 315 -8.99 -5.49 -1.96
C MET A 315 -9.79 -6.10 -3.11
N GLU A 316 -9.17 -7.05 -3.78
CA GLU A 316 -9.77 -7.79 -4.90
C GLU A 316 -9.60 -9.28 -4.72
N TYR A 317 -10.56 -10.04 -5.21
CA TYR A 317 -10.49 -11.50 -5.33
C TYR A 317 -10.92 -11.96 -6.71
N TRP A 318 -10.43 -13.12 -7.12
CA TRP A 318 -10.66 -13.65 -8.45
C TRP A 318 -11.99 -14.41 -8.55
N VAL A 319 -12.82 -14.02 -9.51
CA VAL A 319 -14.10 -14.65 -9.81
C VAL A 319 -14.37 -14.52 -11.32
N LYS A 320 -14.77 -15.62 -11.96
CA LYS A 320 -15.19 -15.62 -13.37
C LYS A 320 -14.19 -14.91 -14.28
N ASP A 321 -12.93 -15.30 -14.19
CA ASP A 321 -11.82 -14.86 -15.04
C ASP A 321 -11.41 -13.38 -14.88
N GLN A 322 -11.77 -12.75 -13.76
CA GLN A 322 -11.35 -11.39 -13.45
C GLN A 322 -11.20 -11.13 -11.94
N PHE A 323 -10.39 -10.15 -11.59
CA PHE A 323 -10.39 -9.61 -10.24
C PHE A 323 -11.57 -8.68 -10.03
N VAL A 324 -12.33 -8.91 -8.96
CA VAL A 324 -13.48 -8.09 -8.57
C VAL A 324 -13.21 -7.44 -7.22
N SER A 325 -13.60 -6.18 -7.08
CA SER A 325 -13.50 -5.44 -5.83
C SER A 325 -14.38 -6.05 -4.75
N VAL A 326 -13.85 -6.14 -3.53
CA VAL A 326 -14.59 -6.52 -2.32
C VAL A 326 -15.60 -5.44 -1.93
N LEU A 327 -15.22 -4.18 -2.15
CA LEU A 327 -16.12 -3.06 -1.92
C LEU A 327 -17.15 -3.07 -3.04
N LYS A 328 -18.44 -3.18 -2.69
CA LYS A 328 -19.50 -2.97 -3.67
C LYS A 328 -19.26 -1.63 -4.32
N GLN A 329 -19.14 -1.60 -5.64
CA GLN A 329 -19.23 -0.34 -6.35
C GLN A 329 -20.54 0.28 -5.93
N GLN A 330 -20.47 1.44 -5.27
CA GLN A 330 -21.67 2.24 -5.09
C GLN A 330 -22.16 2.53 -6.50
N GLU A 331 -23.34 2.03 -6.84
CA GLU A 331 -24.05 2.45 -8.03
C GLU A 331 -24.31 3.95 -7.86
N GLY A 332 -23.55 4.76 -8.55
CA GLY A 332 -23.59 6.20 -8.42
C GLY A 332 -22.20 6.83 -8.34
N GLY A 333 -21.25 6.37 -9.14
CA GLY A 333 -19.98 7.06 -9.33
C GLY A 333 -20.22 8.44 -9.97
N ALA A 334 -19.63 9.49 -9.41
CA ALA A 334 -19.58 10.78 -10.08
C ALA A 334 -18.66 10.67 -11.31
N VAL A 335 -19.12 11.18 -12.44
CA VAL A 335 -18.29 11.30 -13.64
C VAL A 335 -17.68 12.71 -13.64
N LEU A 336 -16.39 12.80 -13.38
CA LEU A 336 -15.65 14.04 -13.53
C LEU A 336 -15.24 14.17 -15.01
N THR A 337 -15.77 15.19 -15.68
CA THR A 337 -15.38 15.52 -17.05
C THR A 337 -14.42 16.70 -17.03
N LEU A 338 -13.17 16.45 -17.37
CA LEU A 338 -12.16 17.49 -17.54
C LEU A 338 -12.22 18.01 -18.97
N LYS A 339 -12.31 19.32 -19.14
CA LYS A 339 -12.30 19.98 -20.44
C LYS A 339 -11.08 20.90 -20.50
N LYS A 340 -10.27 20.76 -21.52
CA LYS A 340 -9.19 21.69 -21.77
C LYS A 340 -9.57 22.70 -22.86
N GLU A 341 -9.03 23.88 -22.78
CA GLU A 341 -9.04 24.83 -23.88
C GLU A 341 -8.12 24.33 -25.02
N ALA A 342 -8.36 24.77 -26.26
CA ALA A 342 -7.71 24.22 -27.44
C ALA A 342 -6.16 24.28 -27.36
N ASP A 343 -5.62 25.33 -26.77
CA ASP A 343 -4.20 25.62 -26.70
C ASP A 343 -3.56 25.17 -25.38
N ALA A 344 -4.34 24.63 -24.42
CA ALA A 344 -3.80 24.20 -23.14
C ALA A 344 -2.93 22.94 -23.29
N VAL A 345 -1.76 22.96 -22.69
CA VAL A 345 -0.91 21.78 -22.56
C VAL A 345 -1.31 21.02 -21.32
N TRP A 346 -1.76 19.77 -21.50
CA TRP A 346 -2.18 18.90 -20.42
C TRP A 346 -1.16 17.77 -20.20
N ASN A 347 -0.24 18.02 -19.29
CA ASN A 347 0.66 16.99 -18.79
C ASN A 347 0.33 16.74 -17.32
N TYR A 348 -0.19 15.55 -17.01
CA TYR A 348 -0.49 15.14 -15.63
C TYR A 348 0.78 15.29 -14.76
N TYR A 349 0.64 15.80 -13.55
CA TYR A 349 1.71 16.23 -12.64
C TYR A 349 2.58 17.42 -13.07
N GLN A 350 2.47 17.91 -14.31
CA GLN A 350 3.21 19.11 -14.74
C GLN A 350 2.33 20.35 -14.75
N ASN A 351 1.16 20.24 -15.39
CA ASN A 351 0.25 21.36 -15.58
C ASN A 351 -1.05 21.21 -14.79
N TRP A 352 -1.40 19.99 -14.44
CA TRP A 352 -2.58 19.70 -13.64
C TRP A 352 -2.41 18.40 -12.87
N THR A 353 -3.15 18.29 -11.79
CA THR A 353 -3.25 17.08 -10.98
C THR A 353 -4.61 17.03 -10.30
N MET A 354 -4.97 15.86 -9.83
CA MET A 354 -6.19 15.64 -9.08
C MET A 354 -5.85 14.90 -7.80
N GLY A 355 -6.17 15.50 -6.66
CA GLY A 355 -6.01 14.92 -5.34
C GLY A 355 -7.36 14.70 -4.67
N ARG A 356 -7.41 13.72 -3.78
CA ARG A 356 -8.55 13.53 -2.87
C ARG A 356 -8.20 14.20 -1.55
N LEU A 357 -9.06 15.11 -1.10
CA LEU A 357 -9.00 15.72 0.22
C LEU A 357 -9.47 14.75 1.30
#